data_f6fa4a57a268ea249b0f85e8fd8bca4f
#
_entry.id   f6fa4a57a268ea249b0f85e8fd8bca4f
#
_cell.length_a   1.000
_cell.length_b   1.000
_cell.length_c   1.000
_cell.angle_alpha   90.00
_cell.angle_beta   90.00
_cell.angle_gamma   90.00
#
_symmetry.space_group_name_H-M   'P 1'
#
loop_
_entity.id
_entity.type
_entity.pdbx_description
1 polymer ?
#
loop_
_entity_poly.entity_id
_entity_poly.type
_entity_poly.pdbx_seq_one_letter_code
_entity_poly.pdbx_strand_id
1 'polypeptide(L)'
;MMWFRRDEFDRYADFRCDSSVRGGFQWEELCEVELPVPPIEKQREIVAQYQAVVDIIKVNEQICEKLEATAQALYKHWFVDFEFPDENGQPYQSSGGKMVYNEELGKETPEDWDFDYISKYLKLSQGLAVNASTRHYIQKVGLPLLRITDLINNTQEVFVSESIDKNVIASKSDIIVSRTGQVGLVFRNRTGVVYNNCFKVKSYEELNSEVLYWFLKTREMYRKMNELASGSSAQLDLTHKQFYTIKFLLPNINAQNLFEKSINPISKKIENLANQNQKLTQLQSLLLSRLSRLEI
;
A
#
# COMPACT_ATOMS: atom_id res chain seq x y z
N MET A 1 15.14 27.87 0.41
CA MET A 1 14.05 26.95 0.78
C MET A 1 14.52 25.54 1.11
N MET A 2 15.45 24.90 0.36
CA MET A 2 15.98 23.56 0.66
C MET A 2 16.65 23.46 2.04
N TRP A 3 17.36 24.48 2.48
CA TRP A 3 18.04 24.51 3.76
C TRP A 3 17.08 24.30 4.95
N PHE A 4 15.87 24.85 4.90
CA PHE A 4 14.83 24.71 5.93
C PHE A 4 14.10 23.35 5.89
N ARG A 5 14.38 22.49 4.92
CA ARG A 5 13.79 21.13 4.80
C ARG A 5 14.67 20.03 5.36
N ARG A 6 15.70 20.39 6.12
CA ARG A 6 16.64 19.44 6.70
C ARG A 6 16.19 19.03 8.10
N ASP A 7 16.43 17.78 8.45
CA ASP A 7 16.16 17.26 9.79
C ASP A 7 16.94 18.03 10.88
N GLU A 8 18.11 18.63 10.53
CA GLU A 8 18.88 19.46 11.45
C GLU A 8 18.16 20.77 11.77
N PHE A 9 17.47 21.36 10.79
CA PHE A 9 16.66 22.55 11.02
C PHE A 9 15.42 22.24 11.85
N ASP A 10 14.76 21.12 11.57
CA ASP A 10 13.58 20.68 12.36
C ASP A 10 13.97 20.50 13.82
N ARG A 11 15.10 19.82 14.11
CA ARG A 11 15.62 19.67 15.48
C ARG A 11 16.02 21.00 16.13
N TYR A 12 16.58 21.93 15.36
CA TYR A 12 16.89 23.27 15.84
C TYR A 12 15.61 24.04 16.18
N ALA A 13 14.61 24.00 15.30
CA ALA A 13 13.31 24.64 15.53
C ALA A 13 12.60 24.06 16.75
N ASP A 14 12.56 22.72 16.88
CA ASP A 14 11.99 22.04 18.06
C ASP A 14 12.70 22.43 19.36
N PHE A 15 14.03 22.56 19.34
CA PHE A 15 14.80 22.99 20.51
C PHE A 15 14.52 24.45 20.92
N ARG A 16 14.25 25.32 19.92
CA ARG A 16 13.93 26.74 20.14
C ARG A 16 12.46 26.99 20.38
N CYS A 17 11.59 26.05 20.06
CA CYS A 17 10.18 26.17 20.40
C CYS A 17 9.98 26.19 21.91
N ASP A 18 9.19 27.16 22.37
CA ASP A 18 8.84 27.24 23.75
C ASP A 18 7.96 26.01 24.16
N SER A 19 8.14 25.54 25.40
CA SER A 19 7.53 24.31 25.93
C SER A 19 6.02 24.43 26.22
N SER A 20 5.33 25.44 25.70
CA SER A 20 3.89 25.59 25.84
C SER A 20 3.13 24.53 25.00
N VAL A 21 1.90 24.20 25.41
CA VAL A 21 1.04 23.20 24.71
C VAL A 21 0.78 23.54 23.24
N ARG A 22 1.06 24.77 22.81
CA ARG A 22 1.03 25.25 21.43
C ARG A 22 2.37 25.90 21.05
N GLY A 23 3.49 25.33 21.50
CA GLY A 23 4.84 25.85 21.28
C GLY A 23 5.00 26.46 19.89
N GLY A 24 5.50 27.65 19.82
CA GLY A 24 5.74 28.40 18.58
C GLY A 24 7.19 28.73 18.41
N PHE A 25 7.67 28.63 17.17
CA PHE A 25 8.97 29.18 16.78
C PHE A 25 8.80 30.65 16.49
N GLN A 26 9.41 31.52 17.33
CA GLN A 26 9.20 32.96 17.28
C GLN A 26 9.88 33.57 16.05
N TRP A 27 9.30 34.68 15.54
CA TRP A 27 9.81 35.33 14.33
C TRP A 27 11.25 35.89 14.55
N GLU A 28 11.54 36.40 15.72
CA GLU A 28 12.84 36.90 16.12
C GLU A 28 13.90 35.81 16.06
N GLU A 29 13.59 34.60 16.53
CA GLU A 29 14.46 33.42 16.49
C GLU A 29 14.73 32.96 15.06
N LEU A 30 13.69 33.02 14.19
CA LEU A 30 13.87 32.74 12.77
C LEU A 30 14.81 33.75 12.10
N CYS A 31 14.75 35.03 12.48
CA CYS A 31 15.63 36.08 11.95
C CYS A 31 17.07 35.93 12.40
N GLU A 32 17.34 35.26 13.53
CA GLU A 32 18.68 34.97 14.04
C GLU A 32 19.35 33.76 13.38
N VAL A 33 18.62 33.02 12.54
CA VAL A 33 19.16 31.83 11.87
C VAL A 33 20.20 32.24 10.82
N GLU A 34 21.44 31.86 11.05
CA GLU A 34 22.54 32.07 10.09
C GLU A 34 22.44 31.05 8.94
N LEU A 35 22.38 31.55 7.71
CA LEU A 35 22.32 30.74 6.50
C LEU A 35 23.62 30.77 5.75
N PRO A 36 24.33 29.65 5.54
CA PRO A 36 25.43 29.58 4.62
C PRO A 36 24.92 29.75 3.19
N VAL A 37 25.31 30.82 2.50
CA VAL A 37 24.88 31.10 1.12
C VAL A 37 26.08 30.89 0.19
N PRO A 38 26.21 29.72 -0.45
CA PRO A 38 27.29 29.45 -1.39
C PRO A 38 27.15 30.31 -2.67
N PRO A 39 28.20 30.42 -3.49
CA PRO A 39 28.14 31.09 -4.79
C PRO A 39 27.01 30.57 -5.65
N ILE A 40 26.40 31.45 -6.47
CA ILE A 40 25.19 31.15 -7.25
C ILE A 40 25.34 29.90 -8.15
N GLU A 41 26.52 29.68 -8.72
CA GLU A 41 26.78 28.49 -9.54
C GLU A 41 26.67 27.20 -8.74
N LYS A 42 27.16 27.21 -7.49
CA LYS A 42 27.06 26.09 -6.57
C LYS A 42 25.62 25.84 -6.12
N GLN A 43 24.85 26.91 -5.90
CA GLN A 43 23.41 26.79 -5.61
C GLN A 43 22.67 26.12 -6.78
N ARG A 44 22.95 26.53 -8.03
CA ARG A 44 22.35 25.95 -9.23
C ARG A 44 22.68 24.46 -9.37
N GLU A 45 23.94 24.08 -9.13
CA GLU A 45 24.37 22.67 -9.16
C GLU A 45 23.61 21.82 -8.14
N ILE A 46 23.50 22.28 -6.90
CA ILE A 46 22.80 21.59 -5.81
C ILE A 46 21.31 21.44 -6.15
N VAL A 47 20.67 22.52 -6.59
CA VAL A 47 19.26 22.50 -6.97
C VAL A 47 19.00 21.53 -8.13
N ALA A 48 19.88 21.53 -9.15
CA ALA A 48 19.77 20.63 -10.29
C ALA A 48 19.86 19.15 -9.87
N GLN A 49 20.79 18.79 -8.98
CA GLN A 49 20.92 17.42 -8.46
C GLN A 49 19.68 17.00 -7.66
N TYR A 50 19.20 17.86 -6.79
CA TYR A 50 17.99 17.58 -6.00
C TYR A 50 16.77 17.43 -6.89
N GLN A 51 16.59 18.36 -7.85
CA GLN A 51 15.44 18.35 -8.75
C GLN A 51 15.43 17.09 -9.63
N ALA A 52 16.59 16.64 -10.11
CA ALA A 52 16.68 15.39 -10.88
C ALA A 52 16.15 14.17 -10.09
N VAL A 53 16.46 14.10 -8.79
CA VAL A 53 15.92 13.01 -7.93
C VAL A 53 14.40 13.14 -7.78
N VAL A 54 13.89 14.35 -7.53
CA VAL A 54 12.44 14.62 -7.42
C VAL A 54 11.71 14.23 -8.70
N ASP A 55 12.27 14.59 -9.85
CA ASP A 55 11.64 14.32 -11.15
C ASP A 55 11.61 12.82 -11.45
N ILE A 56 12.66 12.06 -11.10
CA ILE A 56 12.66 10.60 -11.25
C ILE A 56 11.60 9.96 -10.36
N ILE A 57 11.48 10.37 -9.09
CA ILE A 57 10.44 9.87 -8.18
C ILE A 57 9.06 10.10 -8.79
N LYS A 58 8.78 11.31 -9.25
CA LYS A 58 7.50 11.69 -9.87
C LYS A 58 7.19 10.87 -11.13
N VAL A 59 8.17 10.66 -11.99
CA VAL A 59 8.01 9.83 -13.21
C VAL A 59 7.73 8.38 -12.82
N ASN A 60 8.43 7.83 -11.83
CA ASN A 60 8.18 6.47 -11.36
C ASN A 60 6.76 6.31 -10.77
N GLU A 61 6.26 7.29 -10.01
CA GLU A 61 4.89 7.30 -9.49
C GLU A 61 3.86 7.30 -10.62
N GLN A 62 4.05 8.12 -11.64
CA GLN A 62 3.18 8.15 -12.83
C GLN A 62 3.20 6.83 -13.60
N ILE A 63 4.35 6.18 -13.71
CA ILE A 63 4.46 4.86 -14.33
C ILE A 63 3.71 3.82 -13.48
N CYS A 64 3.87 3.82 -12.16
CA CYS A 64 3.14 2.92 -11.27
C CYS A 64 1.63 3.08 -11.41
N GLU A 65 1.13 4.32 -11.42
CA GLU A 65 -0.29 4.61 -11.61
C GLU A 65 -0.84 4.03 -12.93
N LYS A 66 -0.11 4.23 -14.04
CA LYS A 66 -0.49 3.66 -15.35
C LYS A 66 -0.45 2.13 -15.36
N LEU A 67 0.57 1.52 -14.74
CA LEU A 67 0.67 0.07 -14.63
C LEU A 67 -0.46 -0.50 -13.76
N GLU A 68 -0.82 0.16 -12.66
CA GLU A 68 -1.97 -0.24 -11.85
C GLU A 68 -3.28 -0.14 -12.63
N ALA A 69 -3.48 0.94 -13.38
CA ALA A 69 -4.64 1.10 -14.24
C ALA A 69 -4.72 0.00 -15.32
N THR A 70 -3.59 -0.35 -15.92
CA THR A 70 -3.49 -1.45 -16.91
C THR A 70 -3.84 -2.79 -16.26
N ALA A 71 -3.34 -3.06 -15.06
CA ALA A 71 -3.64 -4.28 -14.33
C ALA A 71 -5.12 -4.39 -13.94
N GLN A 72 -5.74 -3.28 -13.52
CA GLN A 72 -7.17 -3.21 -13.24
C GLN A 72 -8.00 -3.43 -14.52
N ALA A 73 -7.60 -2.87 -15.64
CA ALA A 73 -8.27 -3.08 -16.92
C ALA A 73 -8.16 -4.56 -17.37
N LEU A 74 -6.99 -5.19 -17.19
CA LEU A 74 -6.79 -6.61 -17.47
C LEU A 74 -7.64 -7.49 -16.55
N TYR A 75 -7.68 -7.19 -15.25
CA TYR A 75 -8.54 -7.89 -14.29
C TYR A 75 -10.02 -7.82 -14.74
N LYS A 76 -10.50 -6.59 -15.05
CA LYS A 76 -11.87 -6.38 -15.51
C LYS A 76 -12.16 -7.18 -16.79
N HIS A 77 -11.30 -7.06 -17.78
CA HIS A 77 -11.45 -7.76 -19.06
C HIS A 77 -11.57 -9.27 -18.88
N TRP A 78 -10.76 -9.87 -18.00
CA TRP A 78 -10.75 -11.32 -17.79
C TRP A 78 -11.86 -11.83 -16.86
N PHE A 79 -12.13 -11.15 -15.74
CA PHE A 79 -12.95 -11.67 -14.66
C PHE A 79 -14.31 -10.99 -14.49
N VAL A 80 -14.53 -9.89 -15.18
CA VAL A 80 -15.82 -9.18 -15.19
C VAL A 80 -16.50 -9.30 -16.56
N ASP A 81 -15.70 -9.10 -17.63
CA ASP A 81 -16.16 -9.21 -19.02
C ASP A 81 -15.97 -10.64 -19.59
N PHE A 82 -15.34 -11.56 -18.83
CA PHE A 82 -15.10 -12.98 -19.14
C PHE A 82 -14.32 -13.25 -20.44
N GLU A 83 -13.45 -12.32 -20.81
CA GLU A 83 -12.62 -12.40 -22.03
C GLU A 83 -11.20 -12.94 -21.73
N PHE A 84 -11.08 -13.84 -20.75
CA PHE A 84 -9.83 -14.55 -20.52
C PHE A 84 -9.54 -15.51 -21.70
N PRO A 85 -8.25 -15.84 -21.98
CA PRO A 85 -7.91 -16.74 -23.07
C PRO A 85 -8.48 -18.15 -22.86
N ASP A 86 -9.16 -18.69 -23.86
CA ASP A 86 -9.56 -20.09 -23.94
C ASP A 86 -8.36 -21.00 -24.26
N GLU A 87 -8.61 -22.30 -24.49
CA GLU A 87 -7.59 -23.29 -24.85
C GLU A 87 -6.85 -22.97 -26.16
N ASN A 88 -7.46 -22.18 -27.05
CA ASN A 88 -6.89 -21.74 -28.32
C ASN A 88 -6.27 -20.33 -28.23
N GLY A 89 -6.29 -19.71 -27.04
CA GLY A 89 -5.82 -18.35 -26.81
C GLY A 89 -6.78 -17.27 -27.32
N GLN A 90 -8.06 -17.64 -27.62
CA GLN A 90 -9.09 -16.70 -28.04
C GLN A 90 -9.85 -16.15 -26.82
N PRO A 91 -10.44 -14.92 -26.87
CA PRO A 91 -11.26 -14.40 -25.79
C PRO A 91 -12.46 -15.30 -25.52
N TYR A 92 -12.65 -15.74 -24.27
CA TYR A 92 -13.58 -16.82 -23.92
C TYR A 92 -15.04 -16.50 -24.29
N GLN A 93 -15.60 -15.40 -23.79
CA GLN A 93 -17.01 -15.07 -24.02
C GLN A 93 -17.29 -14.76 -25.50
N SER A 94 -16.48 -13.91 -26.13
CA SER A 94 -16.66 -13.50 -27.54
C SER A 94 -16.47 -14.65 -28.53
N SER A 95 -15.73 -15.68 -28.15
CA SER A 95 -15.49 -16.88 -29.01
C SER A 95 -16.49 -18.01 -28.76
N GLY A 96 -17.56 -17.75 -27.97
CA GLY A 96 -18.64 -18.72 -27.72
C GLY A 96 -18.34 -19.67 -26.58
N GLY A 97 -17.54 -19.27 -25.62
CA GLY A 97 -17.33 -19.98 -24.35
C GLY A 97 -18.63 -20.30 -23.65
N LYS A 98 -18.71 -21.44 -22.98
CA LYS A 98 -19.93 -21.92 -22.36
C LYS A 98 -20.29 -21.10 -21.13
N MET A 99 -21.43 -20.43 -21.19
CA MET A 99 -21.94 -19.54 -20.14
C MET A 99 -23.18 -20.14 -19.49
N VAL A 100 -23.35 -19.92 -18.20
CA VAL A 100 -24.51 -20.35 -17.40
C VAL A 100 -25.06 -19.19 -16.61
N TYR A 101 -26.37 -19.03 -16.59
CA TYR A 101 -27.00 -17.95 -15.83
C TYR A 101 -26.87 -18.21 -14.33
N ASN A 102 -26.27 -17.26 -13.62
CA ASN A 102 -26.16 -17.27 -12.17
C ASN A 102 -27.26 -16.40 -11.56
N GLU A 103 -28.21 -17.00 -10.89
CA GLU A 103 -29.38 -16.31 -10.32
C GLU A 103 -28.98 -15.28 -9.25
N GLU A 104 -27.94 -15.56 -8.44
CA GLU A 104 -27.50 -14.65 -7.37
C GLU A 104 -26.78 -13.41 -7.92
N LEU A 105 -26.05 -13.55 -9.03
CA LEU A 105 -25.38 -12.43 -9.71
C LEU A 105 -26.30 -11.72 -10.70
N GLY A 106 -27.40 -12.35 -11.11
CA GLY A 106 -28.32 -11.83 -12.12
C GLY A 106 -27.70 -11.69 -13.52
N LYS A 107 -26.65 -12.47 -13.81
CA LYS A 107 -25.92 -12.47 -15.09
C LYS A 107 -25.37 -13.84 -15.44
N GLU A 108 -24.99 -13.99 -16.71
CA GLU A 108 -24.26 -15.18 -17.15
C GLU A 108 -22.82 -15.17 -16.66
N THR A 109 -22.30 -16.34 -16.27
CA THR A 109 -20.92 -16.58 -15.84
C THR A 109 -20.39 -17.82 -16.54
N PRO A 110 -19.05 -17.97 -16.70
CA PRO A 110 -18.48 -19.22 -17.20
C PRO A 110 -18.96 -20.42 -16.38
N GLU A 111 -19.30 -21.52 -17.06
CA GLU A 111 -19.95 -22.69 -16.45
C GLU A 111 -19.16 -23.34 -15.32
N ASP A 112 -17.83 -23.31 -15.42
CA ASP A 112 -16.89 -23.95 -14.50
C ASP A 112 -16.35 -23.03 -13.40
N TRP A 113 -16.98 -21.84 -13.23
CA TRP A 113 -16.62 -20.90 -12.15
C TRP A 113 -17.56 -21.05 -10.96
N ASP A 114 -16.98 -21.10 -9.76
CA ASP A 114 -17.73 -21.25 -8.50
C ASP A 114 -18.07 -19.88 -7.90
N PHE A 115 -19.30 -19.68 -7.42
CA PHE A 115 -19.73 -18.43 -6.79
C PHE A 115 -20.14 -18.69 -5.36
N ASP A 116 -19.34 -18.16 -4.40
CA ASP A 116 -19.58 -18.40 -2.99
C ASP A 116 -19.06 -17.22 -2.13
N TYR A 117 -19.25 -17.31 -0.83
CA TYR A 117 -18.66 -16.37 0.11
C TYR A 117 -17.13 -16.45 0.07
N ILE A 118 -16.48 -15.27 0.11
CA ILE A 118 -15.03 -15.16 0.05
C ILE A 118 -14.33 -15.89 1.22
N SER A 119 -15.04 -16.09 2.33
CA SER A 119 -14.57 -16.84 3.49
C SER A 119 -14.19 -18.29 3.19
N LYS A 120 -14.72 -18.86 2.11
CA LYS A 120 -14.38 -20.23 1.64
C LYS A 120 -12.94 -20.28 1.09
N TYR A 121 -12.43 -19.19 0.57
CA TYR A 121 -11.20 -19.14 -0.22
C TYR A 121 -10.04 -18.42 0.46
N LEU A 122 -10.27 -17.80 1.63
CA LEU A 122 -9.22 -17.08 2.34
C LEU A 122 -9.42 -17.07 3.87
N LYS A 123 -8.32 -16.73 4.57
CA LYS A 123 -8.32 -16.50 6.01
C LYS A 123 -7.91 -15.06 6.31
N LEU A 124 -8.62 -14.42 7.24
CA LEU A 124 -8.24 -13.16 7.85
C LEU A 124 -7.53 -13.38 9.18
N SER A 125 -6.50 -12.57 9.43
CA SER A 125 -5.87 -12.48 10.75
C SER A 125 -5.92 -11.03 11.22
N GLN A 126 -6.30 -10.80 12.47
CA GLN A 126 -6.30 -9.48 13.10
C GLN A 126 -4.86 -9.02 13.34
N GLY A 127 -4.57 -7.76 13.09
CA GLY A 127 -3.30 -7.15 13.45
C GLY A 127 -3.14 -6.94 14.97
N LEU A 128 -1.93 -6.61 15.39
CA LEU A 128 -1.57 -6.33 16.78
C LEU A 128 -2.28 -5.10 17.30
N ALA A 129 -3.04 -5.25 18.37
CA ALA A 129 -3.53 -4.12 19.15
C ALA A 129 -2.44 -3.66 20.13
N VAL A 130 -2.00 -2.42 20.02
CA VAL A 130 -1.05 -1.82 20.98
C VAL A 130 -1.84 -1.21 22.14
N ASN A 131 -1.78 -1.84 23.30
CA ASN A 131 -2.44 -1.43 24.53
C ASN A 131 -1.49 -1.63 25.73
N ALA A 132 -1.97 -1.46 26.95
CA ALA A 132 -1.14 -1.60 28.16
C ALA A 132 -0.43 -2.96 28.26
N SER A 133 -1.09 -4.06 27.85
CA SER A 133 -0.53 -5.41 27.91
C SER A 133 0.45 -5.75 26.79
N THR A 134 0.42 -5.05 25.66
CA THR A 134 1.26 -5.32 24.47
C THR A 134 2.29 -4.24 24.21
N ARG A 135 2.24 -3.11 24.94
CA ARG A 135 3.16 -1.98 24.76
C ARG A 135 4.64 -2.37 24.99
N HIS A 136 4.90 -3.40 25.79
CA HIS A 136 6.25 -3.92 26.03
C HIS A 136 6.91 -4.51 24.78
N TYR A 137 6.13 -4.86 23.75
CA TYR A 137 6.68 -5.28 22.45
C TYR A 137 7.25 -4.13 21.62
N ILE A 138 6.88 -2.88 21.90
CA ILE A 138 7.41 -1.71 21.15
C ILE A 138 8.88 -1.51 21.54
N GLN A 139 9.75 -1.46 20.53
CA GLN A 139 11.20 -1.35 20.66
C GLN A 139 11.78 -0.35 19.69
N LYS A 140 13.06 0.02 19.88
CA LYS A 140 13.77 0.91 18.96
C LYS A 140 14.22 0.21 17.67
N VAL A 141 14.34 -1.11 17.69
CA VAL A 141 14.80 -1.95 16.59
C VAL A 141 13.99 -3.24 16.59
N GLY A 142 13.68 -3.80 15.41
CA GLY A 142 12.90 -5.03 15.28
C GLY A 142 12.11 -5.03 13.96
N LEU A 143 10.97 -5.71 13.96
CA LEU A 143 10.05 -5.70 12.82
C LEU A 143 9.27 -4.38 12.77
N PRO A 144 9.14 -3.74 11.59
CA PRO A 144 8.32 -2.54 11.48
C PRO A 144 6.85 -2.82 11.81
N LEU A 145 6.20 -1.91 12.53
CA LEU A 145 4.75 -1.94 12.75
C LEU A 145 4.06 -1.29 11.54
N LEU A 146 3.28 -2.08 10.84
CA LEU A 146 2.60 -1.67 9.59
C LEU A 146 1.28 -0.97 9.91
N ARG A 147 1.34 0.33 10.22
CA ARG A 147 0.18 1.20 10.40
C ARG A 147 -0.29 1.70 9.02
N ILE A 148 -1.54 2.11 8.88
CA ILE A 148 -2.07 2.65 7.60
C ILE A 148 -1.20 3.81 7.08
N THR A 149 -0.79 4.72 7.96
CA THR A 149 0.08 5.85 7.61
C THR A 149 1.42 5.40 7.06
N ASP A 150 2.05 4.38 7.68
CA ASP A 150 3.32 3.82 7.21
C ASP A 150 3.16 3.07 5.88
N LEU A 151 2.04 2.37 5.70
CA LEU A 151 1.73 1.66 4.46
C LEU A 151 1.49 2.62 3.29
N ILE A 152 0.82 3.75 3.52
CA ILE A 152 0.57 4.80 2.51
C ILE A 152 1.88 5.52 2.16
N ASN A 153 2.61 5.99 3.18
CA ASN A 153 3.80 6.82 3.01
C ASN A 153 5.08 6.00 2.77
N ASN A 154 4.99 4.66 2.85
CA ASN A 154 6.13 3.76 2.78
C ASN A 154 7.22 4.09 3.84
N THR A 155 6.78 4.41 5.07
CA THR A 155 7.66 4.73 6.21
C THR A 155 7.76 3.57 7.20
N GLN A 156 8.72 3.62 8.11
CA GLN A 156 8.93 2.66 9.19
C GLN A 156 9.35 3.44 10.45
N GLU A 157 8.37 3.90 11.21
CA GLU A 157 8.60 4.76 12.37
C GLU A 157 8.58 4.01 13.71
N VAL A 158 7.80 2.93 13.78
CA VAL A 158 7.62 2.14 15.00
C VAL A 158 8.07 0.71 14.75
N PHE A 159 8.82 0.15 15.69
CA PHE A 159 9.33 -1.22 15.60
C PHE A 159 8.81 -2.07 16.75
N VAL A 160 8.68 -3.36 16.49
CA VAL A 160 8.13 -4.36 17.42
C VAL A 160 9.11 -5.53 17.54
N SER A 161 9.20 -6.12 18.73
CA SER A 161 10.00 -7.30 19.01
C SER A 161 9.66 -8.46 18.08
N GLU A 162 10.67 -9.19 17.63
CA GLU A 162 10.52 -10.41 16.82
C GLU A 162 9.90 -11.59 17.60
N SER A 163 9.83 -11.50 18.93
CA SER A 163 9.23 -12.52 19.80
C SER A 163 7.70 -12.51 19.84
N ILE A 164 7.07 -11.67 19.00
CA ILE A 164 5.62 -11.56 18.91
C ILE A 164 4.98 -12.75 18.17
N ASP A 165 3.68 -12.95 18.37
CA ASP A 165 2.92 -13.99 17.66
C ASP A 165 3.08 -13.87 16.14
N LYS A 166 3.50 -14.97 15.50
CA LYS A 166 3.67 -15.03 14.04
C LYS A 166 2.39 -14.76 13.25
N ASN A 167 1.22 -14.95 13.85
CA ASN A 167 -0.06 -14.67 13.20
C ASN A 167 -0.24 -13.20 12.84
N VAL A 168 0.37 -12.27 13.60
CA VAL A 168 0.30 -10.83 13.30
C VAL A 168 1.42 -10.35 12.37
N ILE A 169 2.39 -11.21 12.04
CA ILE A 169 3.49 -10.87 11.13
C ILE A 169 3.06 -11.11 9.69
N ALA A 170 3.18 -10.10 8.85
CA ALA A 170 3.01 -10.24 7.41
C ALA A 170 4.36 -10.49 6.72
N SER A 171 4.32 -11.33 5.72
CA SER A 171 5.37 -11.56 4.72
C SER A 171 5.03 -10.84 3.42
N LYS A 172 5.96 -10.79 2.47
CA LYS A 172 5.73 -10.18 1.16
C LYS A 172 4.58 -10.82 0.36
N SER A 173 4.28 -12.10 0.61
CA SER A 173 3.19 -12.81 -0.05
C SER A 173 1.81 -12.52 0.54
N ASP A 174 1.75 -11.91 1.73
CA ASP A 174 0.48 -11.61 2.38
C ASP A 174 -0.11 -10.29 1.83
N ILE A 175 -1.43 -10.26 1.74
CA ILE A 175 -2.19 -9.05 1.42
C ILE A 175 -2.61 -8.39 2.74
N ILE A 176 -2.50 -7.07 2.81
CA ILE A 176 -2.93 -6.28 3.97
C ILE A 176 -4.08 -5.38 3.53
N VAL A 177 -5.18 -5.42 4.27
CA VAL A 177 -6.37 -4.60 4.00
C VAL A 177 -6.67 -3.72 5.22
N SER A 178 -6.80 -2.43 5.00
CA SER A 178 -7.18 -1.49 6.06
C SER A 178 -8.65 -1.68 6.44
N ARG A 179 -8.93 -1.69 7.77
CA ARG A 179 -10.26 -1.97 8.29
C ARG A 179 -10.89 -0.83 9.10
N THR A 180 -10.08 0.05 9.69
CA THR A 180 -10.56 1.11 10.59
C THR A 180 -10.04 2.46 10.13
N GLY A 181 -10.88 3.49 10.14
CA GLY A 181 -10.54 4.84 9.68
C GLY A 181 -10.60 4.94 8.15
N GLN A 182 -9.50 4.73 7.45
CA GLN A 182 -9.47 4.62 5.99
C GLN A 182 -9.68 3.16 5.57
N VAL A 183 -10.92 2.75 5.43
CA VAL A 183 -11.29 1.36 5.11
C VAL A 183 -11.09 1.04 3.62
N GLY A 184 -10.64 -0.18 3.34
CA GLY A 184 -10.61 -0.73 1.98
C GLY A 184 -9.34 -0.43 1.18
N LEU A 185 -8.30 0.15 1.80
CA LEU A 185 -6.99 0.24 1.18
C LEU A 185 -6.31 -1.13 1.19
N VAL A 186 -5.72 -1.52 0.07
CA VAL A 186 -5.12 -2.84 -0.13
C VAL A 186 -3.64 -2.69 -0.44
N PHE A 187 -2.80 -3.38 0.35
CA PHE A 187 -1.35 -3.34 0.25
C PHE A 187 -0.78 -4.75 0.13
N ARG A 188 0.40 -4.87 -0.45
CA ARG A 188 1.20 -6.09 -0.53
C ARG A 188 2.69 -5.77 -0.56
N ASN A 189 3.55 -6.80 -0.62
CA ASN A 189 5.00 -6.65 -0.64
C ASN A 189 5.52 -5.90 0.60
N ARG A 190 4.87 -6.13 1.76
CA ARG A 190 5.26 -5.57 3.05
C ARG A 190 5.65 -6.69 4.01
N THR A 191 6.74 -6.50 4.74
CA THR A 191 7.16 -7.40 5.82
C THR A 191 7.16 -6.63 7.13
N GLY A 192 6.49 -7.15 8.14
CA GLY A 192 6.39 -6.51 9.45
C GLY A 192 5.17 -6.95 10.23
N VAL A 193 4.95 -6.34 11.38
CA VAL A 193 3.80 -6.61 12.25
C VAL A 193 2.60 -5.79 11.80
N VAL A 194 1.53 -6.43 11.38
CA VAL A 194 0.29 -5.74 10.98
C VAL A 194 -0.34 -5.08 12.21
N TYR A 195 -0.69 -3.80 12.12
CA TYR A 195 -1.37 -3.10 13.20
C TYR A 195 -2.88 -3.39 13.19
N ASN A 196 -3.55 -3.27 14.34
CA ASN A 196 -4.95 -3.67 14.51
C ASN A 196 -5.98 -2.92 13.65
N ASN A 197 -5.59 -1.83 13.01
CA ASN A 197 -6.42 -1.13 12.02
C ASN A 197 -6.36 -1.75 10.62
N CYS A 198 -5.69 -2.90 10.47
CA CYS A 198 -5.59 -3.68 9.25
C CYS A 198 -5.86 -5.17 9.51
N PHE A 199 -6.28 -5.86 8.45
CA PHE A 199 -6.27 -7.32 8.37
C PHE A 199 -5.06 -7.79 7.58
N LYS A 200 -4.49 -8.92 7.99
CA LYS A 200 -3.68 -9.76 7.12
C LYS A 200 -4.60 -10.78 6.44
N VAL A 201 -4.57 -10.83 5.12
CA VAL A 201 -5.39 -11.69 4.28
C VAL A 201 -4.49 -12.72 3.61
N LYS A 202 -4.82 -13.99 3.75
CA LYS A 202 -4.11 -15.09 3.13
C LYS A 202 -5.09 -15.96 2.36
N SER A 203 -4.88 -16.14 1.05
CA SER A 203 -5.66 -17.06 0.23
C SER A 203 -5.33 -18.52 0.56
N TYR A 204 -6.31 -19.40 0.39
CA TYR A 204 -6.09 -20.84 0.33
C TYR A 204 -5.59 -21.26 -1.06
N GLU A 205 -5.25 -22.53 -1.23
CA GLU A 205 -4.62 -23.05 -2.44
C GLU A 205 -5.48 -22.91 -3.70
N GLU A 206 -6.82 -22.89 -3.53
CA GLU A 206 -7.77 -22.76 -4.63
C GLU A 206 -7.82 -21.36 -5.23
N LEU A 207 -7.36 -20.35 -4.49
CA LEU A 207 -7.39 -18.95 -4.91
C LEU A 207 -5.98 -18.37 -5.04
N ASN A 208 -5.59 -18.04 -6.26
CA ASN A 208 -4.33 -17.38 -6.54
C ASN A 208 -4.28 -15.97 -5.91
N SER A 209 -3.17 -15.67 -5.22
CA SER A 209 -3.00 -14.40 -4.51
C SER A 209 -2.99 -13.17 -5.43
N GLU A 210 -2.55 -13.28 -6.69
CA GLU A 210 -2.62 -12.18 -7.67
C GLU A 210 -4.08 -11.88 -8.04
N VAL A 211 -4.89 -12.91 -8.28
CA VAL A 211 -6.32 -12.74 -8.56
C VAL A 211 -7.02 -12.07 -7.38
N LEU A 212 -6.78 -12.56 -6.16
CA LEU A 212 -7.33 -11.98 -4.94
C LEU A 212 -6.90 -10.52 -4.74
N TYR A 213 -5.61 -10.22 -4.92
CA TYR A 213 -5.09 -8.87 -4.75
C TYR A 213 -5.77 -7.88 -5.69
N TRP A 214 -5.86 -8.21 -6.98
CA TRP A 214 -6.47 -7.31 -7.97
C TRP A 214 -7.98 -7.22 -7.82
N PHE A 215 -8.67 -8.28 -7.39
CA PHE A 215 -10.07 -8.24 -6.97
C PHE A 215 -10.29 -7.21 -5.85
N LEU A 216 -9.55 -7.34 -4.76
CA LEU A 216 -9.67 -6.44 -3.61
C LEU A 216 -9.31 -4.98 -3.94
N LYS A 217 -8.43 -4.75 -4.91
CA LYS A 217 -8.05 -3.41 -5.39
C LYS A 217 -9.08 -2.78 -6.35
N THR A 218 -10.12 -3.48 -6.77
CA THR A 218 -11.14 -2.90 -7.63
C THR A 218 -11.88 -1.77 -6.93
N ARG A 219 -12.33 -0.78 -7.70
CA ARG A 219 -13.14 0.33 -7.19
C ARG A 219 -14.46 -0.16 -6.58
N GLU A 220 -15.02 -1.23 -7.15
CA GLU A 220 -16.22 -1.88 -6.64
C GLU A 220 -15.99 -2.45 -5.23
N MET A 221 -14.90 -3.18 -5.03
CA MET A 221 -14.55 -3.72 -3.72
C MET A 221 -14.21 -2.66 -2.70
N TYR A 222 -13.52 -1.59 -3.10
CA TYR A 222 -13.30 -0.44 -2.22
C TYR A 222 -14.63 0.14 -1.71
N ARG A 223 -15.62 0.36 -2.60
CA ARG A 223 -16.95 0.84 -2.22
C ARG A 223 -17.65 -0.15 -1.31
N LYS A 224 -17.65 -1.45 -1.70
CA LYS A 224 -18.29 -2.52 -0.92
C LYS A 224 -17.74 -2.63 0.50
N MET A 225 -16.43 -2.58 0.69
CA MET A 225 -15.81 -2.61 2.01
C MET A 225 -16.20 -1.38 2.86
N ASN A 226 -16.31 -0.19 2.25
CA ASN A 226 -16.76 1.02 2.94
C ASN A 226 -18.24 0.96 3.31
N GLU A 227 -19.11 0.44 2.43
CA GLU A 227 -20.53 0.20 2.72
C GLU A 227 -20.71 -0.76 3.90
N LEU A 228 -19.97 -1.87 3.90
CA LEU A 228 -20.00 -2.85 4.98
C LEU A 228 -19.50 -2.27 6.32
N ALA A 229 -18.52 -1.36 6.27
CA ALA A 229 -17.96 -0.72 7.47
C ALA A 229 -18.86 0.36 8.08
N SER A 230 -19.84 0.89 7.34
CA SER A 230 -20.66 2.06 7.72
C SER A 230 -21.74 1.80 8.76
N GLY A 231 -21.68 0.71 9.48
CA GLY A 231 -22.86 0.11 10.18
C GLY A 231 -23.18 0.65 11.54
N SER A 232 -22.65 1.54 12.27
CA SER A 232 -23.23 2.02 13.58
C SER A 232 -22.32 2.90 14.48
N SER A 233 -21.09 3.16 14.14
CA SER A 233 -20.20 4.00 14.95
C SER A 233 -19.80 5.27 14.20
N ALA A 234 -19.40 6.32 14.94
CA ALA A 234 -18.86 7.55 14.37
C ALA A 234 -17.57 7.32 13.55
N GLN A 235 -16.96 6.15 13.67
CA GLN A 235 -15.76 5.74 12.95
C GLN A 235 -16.07 4.46 12.15
N LEU A 236 -15.68 4.47 10.86
CA LEU A 236 -15.77 3.28 10.00
C LEU A 236 -14.94 2.15 10.57
N ASP A 237 -15.54 0.97 10.70
CA ASP A 237 -14.89 -0.25 11.17
C ASP A 237 -15.41 -1.47 10.43
N LEU A 238 -14.56 -2.10 9.62
CA LEU A 238 -14.86 -3.33 8.90
C LEU A 238 -14.48 -4.54 9.75
N THR A 239 -15.47 -5.29 10.20
CA THR A 239 -15.24 -6.52 10.98
C THR A 239 -14.95 -7.73 10.08
N HIS A 240 -14.31 -8.77 10.64
CA HIS A 240 -14.14 -10.07 9.95
C HIS A 240 -15.48 -10.61 9.43
N LYS A 241 -16.53 -10.56 10.28
CA LYS A 241 -17.87 -11.06 9.93
C LYS A 241 -18.41 -10.34 8.68
N GLN A 242 -18.30 -9.03 8.62
CA GLN A 242 -18.77 -8.25 7.48
C GLN A 242 -17.91 -8.52 6.24
N PHE A 243 -16.57 -8.58 6.36
CA PHE A 243 -15.72 -8.93 5.23
C PHE A 243 -16.07 -10.32 4.65
N TYR A 244 -16.33 -11.28 5.50
CA TYR A 244 -16.70 -12.65 5.07
C TYR A 244 -18.05 -12.76 4.40
N THR A 245 -18.91 -11.71 4.42
CA THR A 245 -20.17 -11.67 3.64
C THR A 245 -19.95 -11.29 2.18
N ILE A 246 -18.72 -10.88 1.80
CA ILE A 246 -18.40 -10.58 0.42
C ILE A 246 -18.54 -11.88 -0.40
N LYS A 247 -19.24 -11.80 -1.51
CA LYS A 247 -19.35 -12.87 -2.49
C LYS A 247 -18.23 -12.73 -3.52
N PHE A 248 -17.71 -13.85 -3.96
CA PHE A 248 -16.62 -13.93 -4.92
C PHE A 248 -16.91 -15.00 -5.97
N LEU A 249 -16.71 -14.65 -7.22
CA LEU A 249 -16.76 -15.58 -8.34
C LEU A 249 -15.35 -16.12 -8.58
N LEU A 250 -15.12 -17.37 -8.18
CA LEU A 250 -13.80 -18.01 -8.28
C LEU A 250 -13.57 -18.49 -9.71
N PRO A 251 -12.58 -17.94 -10.42
CA PRO A 251 -12.21 -18.44 -11.73
C PRO A 251 -11.62 -19.85 -11.65
N ASN A 252 -11.73 -20.62 -12.72
CA ASN A 252 -11.03 -21.90 -12.80
C ASN A 252 -9.52 -21.72 -12.69
N ILE A 253 -8.81 -22.76 -12.30
CA ILE A 253 -7.37 -22.70 -12.02
C ILE A 253 -6.54 -22.30 -13.25
N ASN A 254 -6.99 -22.66 -14.46
CA ASN A 254 -6.30 -22.32 -15.70
C ASN A 254 -6.35 -20.81 -15.96
N ALA A 255 -7.53 -20.18 -15.84
CA ALA A 255 -7.69 -18.74 -15.97
C ALA A 255 -6.87 -17.99 -14.92
N GLN A 256 -6.86 -18.47 -13.66
CA GLN A 256 -6.04 -17.88 -12.60
C GLN A 256 -4.54 -17.93 -12.92
N ASN A 257 -4.03 -19.09 -13.36
CA ASN A 257 -2.61 -19.28 -13.69
C ASN A 257 -2.18 -18.43 -14.90
N LEU A 258 -3.02 -18.34 -15.93
CA LEU A 258 -2.78 -17.49 -17.09
C LEU A 258 -2.78 -16.02 -16.70
N PHE A 259 -3.69 -15.60 -15.83
CA PHE A 259 -3.72 -14.23 -15.30
C PHE A 259 -2.46 -13.92 -14.52
N GLU A 260 -2.07 -14.78 -13.58
CA GLU A 260 -0.84 -14.61 -12.82
C GLU A 260 0.37 -14.44 -13.75
N LYS A 261 0.49 -15.30 -14.74
CA LYS A 261 1.59 -15.23 -15.73
C LYS A 261 1.59 -13.88 -16.47
N SER A 262 0.41 -13.38 -16.83
CA SER A 262 0.26 -12.12 -17.58
C SER A 262 0.49 -10.89 -16.71
N ILE A 263 0.08 -10.93 -15.42
CA ILE A 263 0.15 -9.80 -14.50
C ILE A 263 1.50 -9.69 -13.78
N ASN A 264 2.22 -10.79 -13.58
CA ASN A 264 3.49 -10.83 -12.86
C ASN A 264 4.54 -9.82 -13.35
N PRO A 265 4.76 -9.61 -14.67
CA PRO A 265 5.70 -8.59 -15.13
C PRO A 265 5.31 -7.17 -14.68
N ILE A 266 4.01 -6.85 -14.71
CA ILE A 266 3.46 -5.56 -14.26
C ILE A 266 3.66 -5.41 -12.75
N SER A 267 3.28 -6.43 -11.98
CA SER A 267 3.41 -6.48 -10.53
C SER A 267 4.86 -6.29 -10.08
N LYS A 268 5.80 -7.01 -10.70
CA LYS A 268 7.24 -6.87 -10.44
C LYS A 268 7.77 -5.48 -10.82
N LYS A 269 7.29 -4.90 -11.91
CA LYS A 269 7.72 -3.54 -12.31
C LYS A 269 7.26 -2.50 -11.30
N ILE A 270 6.01 -2.58 -10.82
CA ILE A 270 5.49 -1.71 -9.75
C ILE A 270 6.34 -1.84 -8.48
N GLU A 271 6.63 -3.07 -8.03
CA GLU A 271 7.48 -3.31 -6.86
C GLU A 271 8.88 -2.70 -7.02
N ASN A 272 9.51 -2.92 -8.18
CA ASN A 272 10.84 -2.39 -8.45
C ASN A 272 10.87 -0.85 -8.44
N LEU A 273 9.86 -0.19 -9.01
CA LEU A 273 9.75 1.27 -9.00
C LEU A 273 9.51 1.81 -7.60
N ALA A 274 8.67 1.15 -6.79
CA ALA A 274 8.44 1.52 -5.39
C ALA A 274 9.74 1.40 -4.57
N ASN A 275 10.50 0.32 -4.74
CA ASN A 275 11.80 0.14 -4.09
C ASN A 275 12.85 1.18 -4.56
N GLN A 276 12.83 1.54 -5.84
CA GLN A 276 13.67 2.60 -6.39
C GLN A 276 13.32 3.96 -5.76
N ASN A 277 12.04 4.30 -5.67
CA ASN A 277 11.58 5.53 -5.05
C ASN A 277 11.99 5.62 -3.58
N GLN A 278 11.92 4.52 -2.83
CA GLN A 278 12.40 4.49 -1.45
C GLN A 278 13.89 4.85 -1.34
N LYS A 279 14.73 4.29 -2.22
CA LYS A 279 16.18 4.63 -2.26
C LYS A 279 16.41 6.08 -2.70
N LEU A 280 15.64 6.58 -3.66
CA LEU A 280 15.72 7.97 -4.11
C LEU A 280 15.30 8.95 -3.01
N THR A 281 14.29 8.63 -2.21
CA THR A 281 13.89 9.45 -1.05
C THR A 281 15.00 9.49 0.00
N GLN A 282 15.68 8.36 0.26
CA GLN A 282 16.84 8.33 1.14
C GLN A 282 17.99 9.19 0.59
N LEU A 283 18.27 9.11 -0.72
CA LEU A 283 19.26 9.95 -1.38
C LEU A 283 18.90 11.44 -1.28
N GLN A 284 17.62 11.78 -1.45
CA GLN A 284 17.10 13.14 -1.29
C GLN A 284 17.40 13.69 0.11
N SER A 285 17.13 12.92 1.17
CA SER A 285 17.46 13.28 2.55
C SER A 285 18.97 13.48 2.75
N LEU A 286 19.79 12.59 2.17
CA LEU A 286 21.25 12.72 2.23
C LEU A 286 21.77 13.97 1.49
N LEU A 287 21.20 14.33 0.35
CA LEU A 287 21.54 15.54 -0.38
C LEU A 287 21.20 16.79 0.45
N LEU A 288 20.05 16.80 1.12
CA LEU A 288 19.66 17.88 2.03
C LEU A 288 20.63 17.99 3.23
N SER A 289 21.03 16.86 3.83
CA SER A 289 21.95 16.87 4.97
C SER A 289 23.36 17.35 4.60
N ARG A 290 23.82 17.10 3.36
CA ARG A 290 25.10 17.61 2.87
C ARG A 290 25.15 19.13 2.75
N LEU A 291 24.02 19.80 2.58
CA LEU A 291 23.96 21.27 2.56
C LEU A 291 24.42 21.90 3.88
N SER A 292 24.31 21.16 5.00
CA SER A 292 24.78 21.64 6.31
C SER A 292 26.31 21.64 6.45
N ARG A 293 27.00 20.83 5.62
CA ARG A 293 28.45 20.61 5.67
C ARG A 293 29.22 21.38 4.60
N LEU A 294 28.53 22.22 3.83
CA LEU A 294 29.21 23.14 2.92
C LEU A 294 29.88 24.23 3.79
N GLU A 295 31.09 23.94 4.25
CA GLU A 295 31.98 24.97 4.77
C GLU A 295 32.15 26.02 3.68
N ILE A 296 31.95 27.29 4.07
CA ILE A 296 32.12 28.49 3.24
C ILE A 296 33.61 28.71 3.02
#